data_9873b16e65075885c72ea7f5311c560e
#
_entry.id   9873b16e65075885c72ea7f5311c560e
#
_cell.length_a   1.000
_cell.length_b   1.000
_cell.length_c   1.000
_cell.angle_alpha   90.00
_cell.angle_beta   90.00
_cell.angle_gamma   90.00
#
_symmetry.space_group_name_H-M   'P 1'
#
loop_
_entity.id
_entity.type
_entity.pdbx_description
1 polymer ?
#
loop_
_entity_poly.entity_id
_entity_poly.type
_entity_poly.pdbx_seq_one_letter_code
_entity_poly.pdbx_strand_id
1 'polypeptide(L)'
;MREELKAILRFWKEKGIKGFRFDVVNLISKGDFVDDAEGDGRRFYTDGPHVHEYLKELVHDSGIEGMVTVGEMSSTTIANCIRYTNPHEHELSMTFFFHHLKVDYKNGDKWSLMAPDIHKLKEIFASWQEGMAAGGGWNAVFWCNHDQPRIVSRLGDIGKYWKESAKMLAAAIHLMRGTPYIYQGEEIGMTNADFTDIADYRDVESINYHGILRESGLSEAETMKTIEARSRDNGRTPMQWTAGESAGFTSGTPWLGVNHNCVSINVEAEQRDEDSILAFYRELIALRKKHRIIAEGSIHFLARENDDVLAYERELAGEHLLVLCNFRPTDVPMPELTAVDAKAGEKLIGNYPGIKEMLRPYEVIALRYKA
;
A
#
# COMPACT_ATOMS: atom_id res chain seq x y z
N MET A 1 25.85 -20.98 3.55
CA MET A 1 24.63 -20.14 3.55
C MET A 1 24.23 -19.66 2.15
N ARG A 2 25.06 -18.91 1.37
CA ARG A 2 24.65 -18.43 0.01
C ARG A 2 24.23 -19.58 -0.91
N GLU A 3 24.98 -20.69 -0.97
CA GLU A 3 24.62 -21.87 -1.78
C GLU A 3 23.28 -22.50 -1.35
N GLU A 4 22.97 -22.54 -0.06
CA GLU A 4 21.70 -23.05 0.44
C GLU A 4 20.52 -22.16 0.02
N LEU A 5 20.68 -20.83 0.05
CA LEU A 5 19.66 -19.90 -0.44
C LEU A 5 19.39 -20.08 -1.95
N LYS A 6 20.45 -20.25 -2.74
CA LYS A 6 20.32 -20.56 -4.18
C LYS A 6 19.63 -21.92 -4.41
N ALA A 7 19.93 -22.93 -3.59
CA ALA A 7 19.28 -24.22 -3.65
C ALA A 7 17.78 -24.14 -3.33
N ILE A 8 17.38 -23.32 -2.35
CA ILE A 8 15.95 -23.06 -2.03
C ILE A 8 15.22 -22.45 -3.24
N LEU A 9 15.81 -21.44 -3.88
CA LEU A 9 15.20 -20.82 -5.06
C LEU A 9 15.05 -21.80 -6.22
N ARG A 10 16.11 -22.60 -6.50
CA ARG A 10 16.07 -23.67 -7.52
C ARG A 10 14.96 -24.69 -7.23
N PHE A 11 14.87 -25.15 -5.98
CA PHE A 11 13.85 -26.09 -5.54
C PHE A 11 12.42 -25.59 -5.85
N TRP A 12 12.12 -24.35 -5.44
CA TRP A 12 10.79 -23.79 -5.68
C TRP A 12 10.51 -23.49 -7.16
N LYS A 13 11.53 -23.06 -7.90
CA LYS A 13 11.43 -22.91 -9.36
C LYS A 13 11.08 -24.22 -10.05
N GLU A 14 11.73 -25.34 -9.67
CA GLU A 14 11.45 -26.68 -10.17
C GLU A 14 10.02 -27.15 -9.83
N LYS A 15 9.45 -26.68 -8.71
CA LYS A 15 8.03 -26.88 -8.37
C LYS A 15 7.07 -26.03 -9.19
N GLY A 16 7.55 -25.18 -10.07
CA GLY A 16 6.73 -24.38 -10.98
C GLY A 16 6.38 -22.97 -10.50
N ILE A 17 6.96 -22.51 -9.39
CA ILE A 17 6.82 -21.10 -8.92
C ILE A 17 7.31 -20.15 -10.00
N LYS A 18 6.58 -19.04 -10.22
CA LYS A 18 6.84 -18.04 -11.28
C LYS A 18 7.44 -16.74 -10.78
N GLY A 19 7.61 -16.58 -9.49
CA GLY A 19 8.18 -15.37 -8.89
C GLY A 19 8.43 -15.55 -7.41
N PHE A 20 9.17 -14.59 -6.83
CA PHE A 20 9.57 -14.59 -5.43
C PHE A 20 9.40 -13.20 -4.81
N ARG A 21 8.91 -13.16 -3.59
CA ARG A 21 9.01 -12.00 -2.72
C ARG A 21 10.13 -12.25 -1.72
N PHE A 22 11.09 -11.34 -1.66
CA PHE A 22 12.22 -11.39 -0.74
C PHE A 22 11.94 -10.48 0.47
N ASP A 23 11.92 -11.09 1.64
CA ASP A 23 11.64 -10.44 2.91
C ASP A 23 12.84 -9.60 3.36
N VAL A 24 12.60 -8.32 3.66
CA VAL A 24 13.60 -7.31 4.11
C VAL A 24 14.99 -7.49 3.47
N VAL A 25 15.01 -7.72 2.19
CA VAL A 25 16.17 -8.20 1.43
C VAL A 25 17.35 -7.22 1.41
N ASN A 26 17.09 -5.94 1.63
CA ASN A 26 18.16 -4.94 1.73
C ASN A 26 18.97 -5.01 3.05
N LEU A 27 18.65 -5.95 3.94
CA LEU A 27 19.36 -6.19 5.19
C LEU A 27 20.35 -7.37 5.14
N ILE A 28 20.55 -8.00 3.97
CA ILE A 28 21.42 -9.19 3.85
C ILE A 28 22.91 -8.89 3.88
N SER A 29 23.31 -7.64 3.70
CA SER A 29 24.69 -7.18 3.80
C SER A 29 24.83 -6.20 4.97
N LYS A 30 25.76 -6.50 5.87
CA LYS A 30 26.06 -5.68 7.04
C LYS A 30 27.36 -4.93 6.83
N GLY A 31 27.48 -3.74 7.41
CA GLY A 31 28.75 -3.06 7.63
C GLY A 31 29.48 -3.58 8.85
N ASP A 32 30.38 -2.79 9.36
CA ASP A 32 31.09 -3.10 10.61
C ASP A 32 30.14 -3.16 11.81
N PHE A 33 30.40 -4.09 12.73
CA PHE A 33 29.63 -4.19 13.99
C PHE A 33 30.15 -3.18 15.00
N VAL A 34 29.63 -1.96 14.92
CA VAL A 34 29.97 -0.86 15.83
C VAL A 34 28.70 -0.25 16.42
N ASP A 35 28.82 0.36 17.61
CA ASP A 35 27.72 1.07 18.23
C ASP A 35 27.40 2.37 17.46
N ASP A 36 26.13 2.66 17.28
CA ASP A 36 25.69 3.89 16.66
C ASP A 36 25.45 4.97 17.73
N ALA A 37 26.43 5.88 17.88
CA ALA A 37 26.34 6.98 18.83
C ALA A 37 25.30 8.05 18.46
N GLU A 38 24.80 8.04 17.21
CA GLU A 38 23.94 9.10 16.67
C GLU A 38 22.55 8.62 16.23
N GLY A 39 22.29 7.31 16.27
CA GLY A 39 21.07 6.72 15.73
C GLY A 39 20.71 5.37 16.34
N ASP A 40 19.88 4.63 15.61
CA ASP A 40 19.39 3.30 15.99
C ASP A 40 20.16 2.13 15.34
N GLY A 41 21.31 2.40 14.77
CA GLY A 41 22.18 1.43 14.11
C GLY A 41 21.78 1.06 12.68
N ARG A 42 20.64 1.51 12.17
CA ARG A 42 20.13 1.13 10.83
C ARG A 42 21.12 1.38 9.71
N ARG A 43 21.88 2.47 9.78
CA ARG A 43 22.90 2.83 8.77
C ARG A 43 24.00 1.77 8.59
N PHE A 44 24.20 0.88 9.56
CA PHE A 44 25.22 -0.18 9.50
C PHE A 44 24.70 -1.50 8.93
N TYR A 45 23.39 -1.69 8.81
CA TYR A 45 22.81 -2.94 8.35
C TYR A 45 21.76 -2.79 7.24
N THR A 46 21.46 -1.55 6.81
CA THR A 46 20.55 -1.29 5.70
C THR A 46 21.33 -0.94 4.45
N ASP A 47 21.00 -1.55 3.32
CA ASP A 47 21.66 -1.32 2.02
C ASP A 47 23.20 -1.44 2.11
N GLY A 48 23.71 -2.45 2.80
CA GLY A 48 25.13 -2.63 3.10
C GLY A 48 25.99 -2.87 1.87
N PRO A 49 27.33 -2.85 2.03
CA PRO A 49 28.30 -2.69 0.92
C PRO A 49 28.23 -3.80 -0.15
N HIS A 50 27.79 -5.00 0.20
CA HIS A 50 27.75 -6.15 -0.73
C HIS A 50 26.32 -6.57 -1.10
N VAL A 51 25.29 -5.79 -0.75
CA VAL A 51 23.88 -6.19 -0.97
C VAL A 51 23.58 -6.46 -2.45
N HIS A 52 24.03 -5.58 -3.33
CA HIS A 52 23.83 -5.71 -4.78
C HIS A 52 24.62 -6.89 -5.38
N GLU A 53 25.83 -7.12 -4.92
CA GLU A 53 26.63 -8.29 -5.30
C GLU A 53 25.90 -9.59 -4.93
N TYR A 54 25.41 -9.68 -3.69
CA TYR A 54 24.67 -10.86 -3.21
C TYR A 54 23.36 -11.08 -3.93
N LEU A 55 22.63 -10.02 -4.28
CA LEU A 55 21.40 -10.14 -5.05
C LEU A 55 21.65 -10.60 -6.48
N LYS A 56 22.64 -10.03 -7.17
CA LYS A 56 23.05 -10.47 -8.52
C LYS A 56 23.44 -11.94 -8.51
N GLU A 57 24.32 -12.35 -7.58
CA GLU A 57 24.69 -13.74 -7.40
C GLU A 57 23.50 -14.65 -7.16
N LEU A 58 22.58 -14.23 -6.24
CA LEU A 58 21.40 -15.00 -5.90
C LEU A 58 20.47 -15.20 -7.09
N VAL A 59 20.18 -14.14 -7.85
CA VAL A 59 19.27 -14.17 -9.01
C VAL A 59 19.90 -14.97 -10.15
N HIS A 60 21.16 -14.69 -10.50
CA HIS A 60 21.85 -15.32 -11.61
C HIS A 60 22.12 -16.80 -11.36
N ASP A 61 22.79 -17.16 -10.25
CA ASP A 61 23.23 -18.53 -10.00
C ASP A 61 22.07 -19.48 -9.64
N SER A 62 20.94 -18.97 -9.16
CA SER A 62 19.73 -19.77 -9.00
C SER A 62 18.92 -19.92 -10.29
N GLY A 63 19.28 -19.17 -11.33
CA GLY A 63 18.63 -19.19 -12.64
C GLY A 63 17.21 -18.63 -12.62
N ILE A 64 16.88 -17.70 -11.70
CA ILE A 64 15.56 -17.06 -11.64
C ILE A 64 15.50 -15.74 -12.43
N GLU A 65 16.51 -15.42 -13.20
CA GLU A 65 16.48 -14.28 -14.13
C GLU A 65 15.23 -14.34 -15.01
N GLY A 66 14.56 -13.19 -15.19
CA GLY A 66 13.30 -13.10 -15.96
C GLY A 66 12.06 -13.60 -15.23
N MET A 67 12.17 -14.14 -14.01
CA MET A 67 11.02 -14.36 -13.14
C MET A 67 10.61 -13.06 -12.45
N VAL A 68 9.35 -12.97 -12.01
CA VAL A 68 8.89 -11.83 -11.22
C VAL A 68 9.54 -11.87 -9.83
N THR A 69 10.27 -10.84 -9.48
CA THR A 69 10.91 -10.70 -8.17
C THR A 69 10.52 -9.38 -7.53
N VAL A 70 10.12 -9.41 -6.27
CA VAL A 70 9.81 -8.21 -5.50
C VAL A 70 10.58 -8.20 -4.18
N GLY A 71 11.29 -7.10 -3.92
CA GLY A 71 12.01 -6.90 -2.66
C GLY A 71 11.21 -6.06 -1.69
N GLU A 72 11.09 -6.53 -0.45
CA GLU A 72 10.67 -5.69 0.65
C GLU A 72 11.87 -4.92 1.18
N MET A 73 11.73 -3.58 1.23
CA MET A 73 12.82 -2.69 1.62
C MET A 73 12.55 -2.03 2.98
N SER A 74 13.44 -2.25 3.92
CA SER A 74 13.42 -1.57 5.20
C SER A 74 14.28 -0.31 5.15
N SER A 75 13.69 0.87 5.43
CA SER A 75 14.43 2.14 5.60
C SER A 75 15.38 2.51 4.44
N THR A 76 15.01 2.20 3.21
CA THR A 76 15.80 2.45 2.00
C THR A 76 15.58 3.86 1.42
N THR A 77 16.28 4.19 0.36
CA THR A 77 16.18 5.44 -0.40
C THR A 77 15.70 5.20 -1.82
N ILE A 78 15.22 6.27 -2.49
CA ILE A 78 14.85 6.23 -3.91
C ILE A 78 16.05 5.78 -4.77
N ALA A 79 17.24 6.32 -4.50
CA ALA A 79 18.46 5.98 -5.24
C ALA A 79 18.79 4.48 -5.14
N ASN A 80 18.68 3.90 -3.95
CA ASN A 80 18.89 2.46 -3.76
C ASN A 80 17.80 1.63 -4.45
N CYS A 81 16.52 2.03 -4.35
CA CYS A 81 15.43 1.32 -5.02
C CYS A 81 15.54 1.38 -6.55
N ILE A 82 16.01 2.48 -7.13
CA ILE A 82 16.35 2.55 -8.55
C ILE A 82 17.39 1.48 -8.89
N ARG A 83 18.47 1.40 -8.12
CA ARG A 83 19.53 0.43 -8.37
C ARG A 83 19.04 -1.02 -8.26
N TYR A 84 18.24 -1.35 -7.23
CA TYR A 84 17.64 -2.68 -7.09
C TYR A 84 16.74 -3.09 -8.26
N THR A 85 16.07 -2.13 -8.91
CA THR A 85 15.00 -2.43 -9.88
C THR A 85 15.27 -1.96 -11.31
N ASN A 86 16.41 -1.31 -11.57
CA ASN A 86 16.81 -0.97 -12.92
C ASN A 86 17.10 -2.27 -13.69
N PRO A 87 16.46 -2.51 -14.84
CA PRO A 87 16.64 -3.76 -15.61
C PRO A 87 18.10 -4.07 -15.97
N HIS A 88 18.95 -3.06 -16.12
CA HIS A 88 20.37 -3.25 -16.43
C HIS A 88 21.20 -3.79 -15.25
N GLU A 89 20.67 -3.73 -14.04
CA GLU A 89 21.34 -4.26 -12.85
C GLU A 89 21.07 -5.75 -12.62
N HIS A 90 20.04 -6.33 -13.25
CA HIS A 90 19.70 -7.76 -13.14
C HIS A 90 19.49 -8.26 -11.69
N GLU A 91 18.86 -7.44 -10.84
CA GLU A 91 18.60 -7.78 -9.45
C GLU A 91 17.12 -8.13 -9.24
N LEU A 92 16.26 -7.14 -9.06
CA LEU A 92 14.83 -7.33 -8.74
C LEU A 92 13.94 -6.67 -9.82
N SER A 93 12.74 -7.21 -9.99
CA SER A 93 11.75 -6.59 -10.90
C SER A 93 11.15 -5.33 -10.31
N MET A 94 10.95 -5.27 -8.98
CA MET A 94 10.31 -4.17 -8.27
C MET A 94 10.61 -4.20 -6.77
N THR A 95 10.33 -3.09 -6.08
CA THR A 95 10.50 -2.98 -4.63
C THR A 95 9.29 -2.34 -3.97
N PHE A 96 8.96 -2.82 -2.76
CA PHE A 96 8.07 -2.14 -1.84
C PHE A 96 8.81 -1.07 -1.04
N PHE A 97 8.21 0.10 -0.85
CA PHE A 97 8.64 1.11 0.11
C PHE A 97 7.51 1.41 1.09
N PHE A 98 7.85 1.75 2.34
CA PHE A 98 6.88 1.88 3.43
C PHE A 98 6.71 3.32 3.93
N HIS A 99 7.35 4.30 3.32
CA HIS A 99 7.35 5.70 3.78
C HIS A 99 5.95 6.29 3.83
N HIS A 100 5.10 6.00 2.83
CA HIS A 100 3.72 6.47 2.73
C HIS A 100 2.81 5.93 3.84
N LEU A 101 3.19 4.83 4.50
CA LEU A 101 2.44 4.24 5.62
C LEU A 101 2.82 4.81 6.99
N LYS A 102 3.65 5.84 7.04
CA LYS A 102 4.13 6.47 8.30
C LYS A 102 3.57 7.88 8.50
N VAL A 103 2.61 8.31 7.68
CA VAL A 103 2.07 9.67 7.68
C VAL A 103 1.12 9.97 8.85
N ASP A 104 0.75 8.96 9.61
CA ASP A 104 -0.05 9.03 10.83
C ASP A 104 0.75 8.62 12.09
N TYR A 105 2.09 8.57 11.99
CA TYR A 105 3.00 8.28 13.10
C TYR A 105 3.50 9.59 13.72
N LYS A 106 3.00 9.94 14.90
CA LYS A 106 3.43 11.16 15.60
C LYS A 106 4.93 11.07 15.92
N ASN A 107 5.68 12.05 15.42
CA ASN A 107 7.15 12.08 15.58
C ASN A 107 7.88 10.83 15.06
N GLY A 108 7.27 10.10 14.11
CA GLY A 108 7.83 8.86 13.56
C GLY A 108 7.61 7.61 14.42
N ASP A 109 6.95 7.75 15.57
CA ASP A 109 6.62 6.64 16.46
C ASP A 109 5.30 5.98 16.04
N LYS A 110 5.36 4.69 15.71
CA LYS A 110 4.20 3.86 15.31
C LYS A 110 3.08 3.88 16.36
N TRP A 111 3.44 3.90 17.63
CA TRP A 111 2.50 3.74 18.75
C TRP A 111 2.00 5.08 19.32
N SER A 112 2.35 6.17 18.68
CA SER A 112 1.84 7.50 18.99
C SER A 112 0.87 7.96 17.91
N LEU A 113 -0.42 8.11 18.26
CA LEU A 113 -1.48 8.41 17.29
C LEU A 113 -1.49 9.89 16.89
N MET A 114 -1.70 10.13 15.61
CA MET A 114 -2.06 11.44 15.04
C MET A 114 -2.99 11.25 13.84
N ALA A 115 -3.67 12.31 13.45
CA ALA A 115 -4.40 12.31 12.19
C ALA A 115 -3.42 12.16 11.02
N PRO A 116 -3.80 11.45 9.93
CA PRO A 116 -2.95 11.31 8.75
C PRO A 116 -2.58 12.67 8.15
N ASP A 117 -1.30 12.85 7.90
CA ASP A 117 -0.75 14.01 7.19
C ASP A 117 -0.84 13.77 5.67
N ILE A 118 -1.91 14.29 5.06
CA ILE A 118 -2.17 14.09 3.62
C ILE A 118 -1.19 14.89 2.77
N HIS A 119 -0.73 16.06 3.22
CA HIS A 119 0.32 16.79 2.51
C HIS A 119 1.61 15.96 2.41
N LYS A 120 2.06 15.44 3.54
CA LYS A 120 3.24 14.55 3.58
C LYS A 120 3.06 13.27 2.75
N LEU A 121 1.86 12.70 2.74
CA LEU A 121 1.53 11.53 1.88
C LEU A 121 1.76 11.86 0.41
N LYS A 122 1.27 13.00 -0.06
CA LYS A 122 1.41 13.48 -1.44
C LYS A 122 2.88 13.70 -1.79
N GLU A 123 3.65 14.36 -0.93
CA GLU A 123 5.08 14.61 -1.14
C GLU A 123 5.88 13.29 -1.23
N ILE A 124 5.55 12.31 -0.40
CA ILE A 124 6.16 10.98 -0.46
C ILE A 124 5.83 10.31 -1.79
N PHE A 125 4.56 10.28 -2.21
CA PHE A 125 4.19 9.68 -3.48
C PHE A 125 4.83 10.41 -4.66
N ALA A 126 4.80 11.74 -4.69
CA ALA A 126 5.43 12.52 -5.74
C ALA A 126 6.92 12.19 -5.86
N SER A 127 7.65 12.27 -4.75
CA SER A 127 9.09 12.01 -4.74
C SER A 127 9.44 10.58 -5.18
N TRP A 128 8.71 9.57 -4.66
CA TRP A 128 8.97 8.17 -4.98
C TRP A 128 8.56 7.83 -6.42
N GLN A 129 7.39 8.26 -6.87
CA GLN A 129 6.89 7.94 -8.20
C GLN A 129 7.73 8.60 -9.30
N GLU A 130 7.98 9.92 -9.17
CA GLU A 130 8.77 10.67 -10.14
C GLU A 130 10.27 10.28 -10.10
N GLY A 131 10.83 10.12 -8.89
CA GLY A 131 12.23 9.73 -8.73
C GLY A 131 12.52 8.34 -9.28
N MET A 132 11.69 7.35 -8.98
CA MET A 132 11.81 6.01 -9.54
C MET A 132 11.61 6.00 -11.05
N ALA A 133 10.67 6.80 -11.57
CA ALA A 133 10.46 6.92 -13.02
C ALA A 133 11.68 7.52 -13.72
N ALA A 134 12.25 8.60 -13.20
CA ALA A 134 13.43 9.28 -13.76
C ALA A 134 14.67 8.37 -13.76
N GLY A 135 14.84 7.51 -12.75
CA GLY A 135 15.96 6.58 -12.64
C GLY A 135 15.76 5.22 -13.33
N GLY A 136 14.62 4.99 -14.01
CA GLY A 136 14.32 3.70 -14.65
C GLY A 136 13.97 2.58 -13.67
N GLY A 137 13.69 2.90 -12.40
CA GLY A 137 13.27 1.94 -11.40
C GLY A 137 11.77 1.62 -11.49
N TRP A 138 11.31 0.59 -10.71
CA TRP A 138 9.92 0.14 -10.71
C TRP A 138 9.39 -0.10 -9.30
N ASN A 139 8.27 0.55 -8.95
CA ASN A 139 7.61 0.42 -7.67
C ASN A 139 6.61 -0.75 -7.65
N ALA A 140 6.60 -1.52 -6.56
CA ALA A 140 5.43 -2.25 -6.11
C ALA A 140 4.60 -1.32 -5.23
N VAL A 141 3.39 -0.94 -5.67
CA VAL A 141 2.52 0.00 -4.96
C VAL A 141 1.44 -0.75 -4.19
N PHE A 142 1.19 -0.36 -2.94
CA PHE A 142 0.26 -1.05 -2.05
C PHE A 142 -0.21 -0.15 -0.92
N TRP A 143 -1.33 -0.50 -0.31
CA TRP A 143 -1.82 0.11 0.93
C TRP A 143 -1.71 -0.81 2.14
N CYS A 144 -2.02 -2.08 1.96
CA CYS A 144 -2.09 -3.07 3.03
C CYS A 144 -1.15 -4.25 2.79
N ASN A 145 -0.78 -4.90 3.87
CA ASN A 145 -0.16 -6.22 3.90
C ASN A 145 -0.43 -6.88 5.26
N HIS A 146 0.15 -8.06 5.50
CA HIS A 146 0.01 -8.82 6.76
C HIS A 146 0.64 -8.15 8.00
N ASP A 147 1.36 -7.04 7.83
CA ASP A 147 2.03 -6.28 8.89
C ASP A 147 1.47 -4.86 9.06
N GLN A 148 0.38 -4.52 8.36
CA GLN A 148 -0.23 -3.20 8.41
C GLN A 148 -1.71 -3.28 8.78
N PRO A 149 -2.22 -2.32 9.57
CA PRO A 149 -3.65 -2.15 9.76
C PRO A 149 -4.37 -1.88 8.43
N ARG A 150 -5.68 -2.12 8.39
CA ARG A 150 -6.51 -1.91 7.21
C ARG A 150 -6.54 -0.44 6.79
N ILE A 151 -6.29 -0.17 5.50
CA ILE A 151 -6.11 1.20 5.03
C ILE A 151 -7.37 2.04 5.14
N VAL A 152 -8.55 1.47 4.92
CA VAL A 152 -9.81 2.20 5.05
C VAL A 152 -10.02 2.72 6.47
N SER A 153 -9.55 1.99 7.49
CA SER A 153 -9.59 2.44 8.89
C SER A 153 -8.54 3.49 9.23
N ARG A 154 -7.48 3.65 8.42
CA ARG A 154 -6.40 4.61 8.65
C ARG A 154 -6.57 5.91 7.87
N LEU A 155 -6.87 5.82 6.58
CA LEU A 155 -6.90 6.95 5.65
C LEU A 155 -8.28 7.18 5.05
N GLY A 156 -9.24 6.28 5.26
CA GLY A 156 -10.62 6.37 4.79
C GLY A 156 -11.59 6.75 5.90
N ASP A 157 -12.83 6.38 5.69
CA ASP A 157 -13.95 6.50 6.62
C ASP A 157 -14.61 5.13 6.78
N ILE A 158 -14.78 4.67 8.00
CA ILE A 158 -15.42 3.36 8.28
C ILE A 158 -16.92 3.49 8.54
N GLY A 159 -17.47 4.69 8.45
CA GLY A 159 -18.87 5.03 8.68
C GLY A 159 -19.60 5.38 7.40
N LYS A 160 -20.04 6.62 7.31
CA LYS A 160 -20.92 7.13 6.24
C LYS A 160 -20.32 6.99 4.84
N TYR A 161 -19.02 7.19 4.70
CA TYR A 161 -18.34 7.20 3.40
C TYR A 161 -17.40 5.99 3.23
N TRP A 162 -17.73 4.87 3.89
CA TRP A 162 -16.91 3.66 3.85
C TRP A 162 -16.66 3.18 2.42
N LYS A 163 -17.71 3.04 1.61
CA LYS A 163 -17.63 2.59 0.22
C LYS A 163 -16.85 3.59 -0.66
N GLU A 164 -17.16 4.87 -0.53
CA GLU A 164 -16.54 5.93 -1.31
C GLU A 164 -15.05 6.05 -1.01
N SER A 165 -14.68 6.02 0.28
CA SER A 165 -13.28 6.14 0.70
C SER A 165 -12.45 4.92 0.30
N ALA A 166 -13.00 3.71 0.41
CA ALA A 166 -12.33 2.50 -0.05
C ALA A 166 -12.07 2.51 -1.57
N LYS A 167 -13.04 2.92 -2.38
CA LYS A 167 -12.89 3.08 -3.83
C LYS A 167 -11.89 4.17 -4.19
N MET A 168 -11.90 5.31 -3.48
CA MET A 168 -10.94 6.39 -3.69
C MET A 168 -9.51 5.92 -3.42
N LEU A 169 -9.28 5.25 -2.28
CA LEU A 169 -7.98 4.68 -1.92
C LEU A 169 -7.50 3.67 -2.96
N ALA A 170 -8.39 2.78 -3.43
CA ALA A 170 -8.07 1.83 -4.49
C ALA A 170 -7.56 2.54 -5.75
N ALA A 171 -8.34 3.48 -6.30
CA ALA A 171 -7.98 4.18 -7.52
C ALA A 171 -6.71 5.01 -7.37
N ALA A 172 -6.49 5.63 -6.19
CA ALA A 172 -5.35 6.47 -5.92
C ALA A 172 -4.02 5.80 -6.26
N ILE A 173 -3.84 4.50 -5.93
CA ILE A 173 -2.60 3.76 -6.21
C ILE A 173 -2.67 2.89 -7.46
N HIS A 174 -3.84 2.35 -7.83
CA HIS A 174 -3.97 1.47 -8.99
C HIS A 174 -3.72 2.18 -10.32
N LEU A 175 -3.93 3.49 -10.37
CA LEU A 175 -3.67 4.32 -11.55
C LEU A 175 -2.26 4.95 -11.55
N MET A 176 -1.47 4.79 -10.47
CA MET A 176 -0.06 5.20 -10.42
C MET A 176 0.83 4.31 -11.29
N ARG A 177 2.07 4.80 -11.53
CA ARG A 177 3.13 4.01 -12.18
C ARG A 177 3.68 2.97 -11.20
N GLY A 178 3.77 1.71 -11.63
CA GLY A 178 4.20 0.59 -10.81
C GLY A 178 3.26 -0.60 -10.90
N THR A 179 3.53 -1.63 -10.14
CA THR A 179 2.67 -2.82 -10.05
C THR A 179 1.83 -2.74 -8.78
N PRO A 180 0.49 -2.61 -8.88
CA PRO A 180 -0.37 -2.59 -7.70
C PRO A 180 -0.50 -3.97 -7.08
N TYR A 181 -0.43 -4.02 -5.75
CA TYR A 181 -0.66 -5.20 -4.92
C TYR A 181 -1.92 -4.99 -4.11
N ILE A 182 -2.86 -5.90 -4.23
CA ILE A 182 -4.13 -5.90 -3.50
C ILE A 182 -3.98 -6.90 -2.35
N TYR A 183 -4.09 -6.42 -1.12
CA TYR A 183 -4.08 -7.31 0.04
C TYR A 183 -5.49 -7.87 0.27
N GLN A 184 -5.58 -9.18 0.60
CA GLN A 184 -6.86 -9.85 0.86
C GLN A 184 -7.74 -9.07 1.84
N GLY A 185 -9.02 -8.86 1.45
CA GLY A 185 -10.00 -8.09 2.20
C GLY A 185 -10.01 -6.60 1.90
N GLU A 186 -8.96 -6.06 1.27
CA GLU A 186 -8.94 -4.66 0.80
C GLU A 186 -9.99 -4.46 -0.29
N GLU A 187 -10.15 -5.44 -1.18
CA GLU A 187 -11.11 -5.44 -2.29
C GLU A 187 -12.58 -5.52 -1.87
N ILE A 188 -12.85 -5.77 -0.60
CA ILE A 188 -14.19 -5.74 0.00
C ILE A 188 -14.29 -4.71 1.13
N GLY A 189 -13.30 -3.83 1.29
CA GLY A 189 -13.29 -2.79 2.29
C GLY A 189 -13.25 -3.27 3.74
N MET A 190 -12.59 -4.40 4.04
CA MET A 190 -12.42 -4.87 5.42
C MET A 190 -11.74 -3.80 6.28
N THR A 191 -12.27 -3.61 7.49
CA THR A 191 -11.79 -2.66 8.49
C THR A 191 -10.84 -3.31 9.49
N ASN A 192 -10.21 -2.50 10.35
CA ASN A 192 -9.52 -3.01 11.53
C ASN A 192 -10.45 -3.89 12.37
N ALA A 193 -9.85 -4.83 13.12
CA ALA A 193 -10.57 -5.64 14.08
C ALA A 193 -11.22 -4.78 15.18
N ASP A 194 -12.33 -5.25 15.69
CA ASP A 194 -13.08 -4.62 16.78
C ASP A 194 -12.81 -5.31 18.14
N PHE A 195 -11.57 -5.73 18.36
CA PHE A 195 -11.12 -6.38 19.58
C PHE A 195 -11.02 -5.38 20.73
N THR A 196 -11.66 -5.70 21.85
CA THR A 196 -11.74 -4.81 23.02
C THR A 196 -10.86 -5.22 24.19
N ASP A 197 -10.25 -6.41 24.14
CA ASP A 197 -9.37 -6.95 25.16
C ASP A 197 -8.02 -7.33 24.54
N ILE A 198 -6.93 -7.05 25.26
CA ILE A 198 -5.58 -7.46 24.80
C ILE A 198 -5.46 -8.99 24.65
N ALA A 199 -6.26 -9.76 25.35
CA ALA A 199 -6.32 -11.22 25.22
C ALA A 199 -6.81 -11.71 23.85
N ASP A 200 -7.47 -10.88 23.06
CA ASP A 200 -7.90 -11.20 21.69
C ASP A 200 -6.76 -11.10 20.67
N TYR A 201 -5.70 -10.36 20.99
CA TYR A 201 -4.55 -10.18 20.13
C TYR A 201 -3.55 -11.35 20.24
N ARG A 202 -2.87 -11.63 19.14
CA ARG A 202 -1.83 -12.67 19.01
C ARG A 202 -0.48 -12.11 18.60
N ASP A 203 -0.45 -10.91 18.03
CA ASP A 203 0.77 -10.24 17.63
C ASP A 203 1.62 -9.85 18.84
N VAL A 204 2.81 -10.45 18.94
CA VAL A 204 3.73 -10.23 20.07
C VAL A 204 4.14 -8.76 20.22
N GLU A 205 4.25 -8.01 19.11
CA GLU A 205 4.53 -6.58 19.15
C GLU A 205 3.40 -5.83 19.87
N SER A 206 2.15 -6.11 19.54
CA SER A 206 0.98 -5.49 20.16
C SER A 206 0.89 -5.81 21.66
N ILE A 207 1.12 -7.08 22.03
CA ILE A 207 1.10 -7.52 23.44
C ILE A 207 2.20 -6.82 24.24
N ASN A 208 3.42 -6.74 23.71
CA ASN A 208 4.53 -6.07 24.39
C ASN A 208 4.28 -4.56 24.52
N TYR A 209 3.79 -3.90 23.45
CA TYR A 209 3.51 -2.47 23.52
C TYR A 209 2.32 -2.12 24.40
N HIS A 210 1.34 -3.00 24.59
CA HIS A 210 0.32 -2.82 25.61
C HIS A 210 0.97 -2.61 26.98
N GLY A 211 1.89 -3.48 27.38
CA GLY A 211 2.64 -3.31 28.64
C GLY A 211 3.43 -2.00 28.71
N ILE A 212 4.21 -1.69 27.66
CA ILE A 212 5.03 -0.47 27.58
C ILE A 212 4.17 0.80 27.71
N LEU A 213 3.03 0.86 27.00
CA LEU A 213 2.12 2.02 27.06
C LEU A 213 1.48 2.16 28.44
N ARG A 214 1.11 1.06 29.09
CA ARG A 214 0.62 1.05 30.48
C ARG A 214 1.69 1.54 31.48
N GLU A 215 2.90 1.07 31.34
CA GLU A 215 4.05 1.50 32.16
C GLU A 215 4.41 2.98 31.93
N SER A 216 4.17 3.52 30.73
CA SER A 216 4.34 4.95 30.43
C SER A 216 3.24 5.85 31.01
N GLY A 217 2.22 5.27 31.65
CA GLY A 217 1.16 5.98 32.36
C GLY A 217 -0.14 6.19 31.57
N LEU A 218 -0.28 5.62 30.37
CA LEU A 218 -1.56 5.66 29.65
C LEU A 218 -2.62 4.84 30.39
N SER A 219 -3.87 5.29 30.36
CA SER A 219 -5.02 4.51 30.83
C SER A 219 -5.23 3.27 29.96
N GLU A 220 -5.95 2.27 30.47
CA GLU A 220 -6.31 1.08 29.68
C GLU A 220 -7.03 1.46 28.38
N ALA A 221 -8.00 2.37 28.46
CA ALA A 221 -8.75 2.82 27.28
C ALA A 221 -7.87 3.50 26.21
N GLU A 222 -6.91 4.35 26.62
CA GLU A 222 -5.98 4.99 25.70
C GLU A 222 -5.01 3.97 25.09
N THR A 223 -4.54 3.03 25.89
CA THR A 223 -3.67 1.93 25.45
C THR A 223 -4.40 1.08 24.41
N MET A 224 -5.59 0.57 24.73
CA MET A 224 -6.38 -0.26 23.81
C MET A 224 -6.71 0.48 22.52
N LYS A 225 -7.09 1.76 22.56
CA LYS A 225 -7.29 2.58 21.37
C LYS A 225 -6.05 2.62 20.49
N THR A 226 -4.86 2.69 21.07
CA THR A 226 -3.60 2.68 20.33
C THR A 226 -3.31 1.31 19.72
N ILE A 227 -3.51 0.23 20.48
CA ILE A 227 -3.35 -1.15 20.01
C ILE A 227 -4.31 -1.45 18.86
N GLU A 228 -5.60 -1.14 19.01
CA GLU A 228 -6.63 -1.28 17.98
C GLU A 228 -6.23 -0.58 16.67
N ALA A 229 -5.72 0.65 16.76
CA ALA A 229 -5.32 1.42 15.59
C ALA A 229 -4.05 0.87 14.88
N ARG A 230 -3.13 0.21 15.62
CA ARG A 230 -1.76 -0.07 15.15
C ARG A 230 -1.39 -1.54 15.04
N SER A 231 -2.16 -2.44 15.64
CA SER A 231 -1.85 -3.88 15.64
C SER A 231 -1.79 -4.45 14.22
N ARG A 232 -0.79 -5.31 13.99
CA ARG A 232 -0.70 -6.11 12.77
C ARG A 232 -1.83 -7.13 12.64
N ASP A 233 -2.45 -7.53 13.75
CA ASP A 233 -3.57 -8.49 13.74
C ASP A 233 -4.78 -7.95 12.97
N ASN A 234 -4.93 -6.64 12.82
CA ASN A 234 -5.93 -6.02 11.95
C ASN A 234 -5.84 -6.54 10.49
N GLY A 235 -4.63 -6.75 9.99
CA GLY A 235 -4.39 -7.34 8.67
C GLY A 235 -4.53 -8.86 8.63
N ARG A 236 -4.62 -9.53 9.78
CA ARG A 236 -4.55 -11.00 9.90
C ARG A 236 -5.87 -11.65 10.32
N THR A 237 -6.92 -10.85 10.56
CA THR A 237 -8.27 -11.37 10.80
C THR A 237 -8.72 -12.25 9.63
N PRO A 238 -9.53 -13.29 9.90
CA PRO A 238 -10.07 -14.16 8.85
C PRO A 238 -10.76 -13.37 7.75
N MET A 239 -10.59 -13.80 6.50
CA MET A 239 -11.32 -13.25 5.35
C MET A 239 -12.82 -13.42 5.55
N GLN A 240 -13.57 -12.34 5.33
CA GLN A 240 -15.01 -12.30 5.51
C GLN A 240 -15.72 -12.75 4.23
N TRP A 241 -16.03 -14.05 4.13
CA TRP A 241 -16.68 -14.64 2.95
C TRP A 241 -18.19 -14.42 2.94
N THR A 242 -18.85 -14.61 4.10
CA THR A 242 -20.30 -14.52 4.26
C THR A 242 -20.67 -13.86 5.58
N ALA A 243 -21.95 -13.55 5.77
CA ALA A 243 -22.50 -13.07 7.04
C ALA A 243 -22.72 -14.21 8.09
N GLY A 244 -22.35 -15.44 7.76
CA GLY A 244 -22.57 -16.60 8.61
C GLY A 244 -21.52 -16.78 9.71
N GLU A 245 -21.61 -17.92 10.40
CA GLU A 245 -20.70 -18.27 11.50
C GLU A 245 -19.23 -18.23 11.01
N SER A 246 -18.34 -17.66 11.85
CA SER A 246 -16.93 -17.44 11.55
C SER A 246 -16.72 -16.76 10.18
N ALA A 247 -17.65 -15.89 9.76
CA ALA A 247 -17.67 -15.22 8.45
C ALA A 247 -17.56 -16.20 7.25
N GLY A 248 -17.95 -17.45 7.40
CA GLY A 248 -17.78 -18.50 6.38
C GLY A 248 -16.31 -18.91 6.16
N PHE A 249 -15.39 -18.49 7.01
CA PHE A 249 -13.96 -18.77 6.88
C PHE A 249 -13.63 -20.20 7.33
N THR A 250 -14.21 -20.66 8.43
CA THR A 250 -13.97 -21.99 9.01
C THR A 250 -15.19 -22.51 9.76
N SER A 251 -15.31 -23.83 9.86
CA SER A 251 -16.26 -24.50 10.75
C SER A 251 -15.67 -24.78 12.16
N GLY A 252 -14.38 -24.51 12.36
CA GLY A 252 -13.70 -24.62 13.65
C GLY A 252 -13.49 -23.25 14.29
N THR A 253 -12.73 -23.22 15.39
CA THR A 253 -12.32 -21.97 16.05
C THR A 253 -11.22 -21.31 15.22
N PRO A 254 -11.40 -20.09 14.71
CA PRO A 254 -10.35 -19.38 13.99
C PRO A 254 -9.20 -18.99 14.94
N TRP A 255 -7.99 -18.88 14.39
CA TRP A 255 -6.80 -18.46 15.17
C TRP A 255 -6.93 -17.05 15.75
N LEU A 256 -7.43 -16.10 14.96
CA LEU A 256 -7.86 -14.75 15.39
C LEU A 256 -9.37 -14.66 15.27
N GLY A 257 -9.99 -13.86 16.12
CA GLY A 257 -11.41 -13.55 16.05
C GLY A 257 -11.81 -12.94 14.70
N VAL A 258 -13.05 -13.18 14.31
CA VAL A 258 -13.67 -12.53 13.14
C VAL A 258 -14.21 -11.17 13.58
N ASN A 259 -14.04 -10.14 12.76
CA ASN A 259 -14.65 -8.84 12.99
C ASN A 259 -16.18 -8.96 12.89
N HIS A 260 -16.90 -8.39 13.86
CA HIS A 260 -18.37 -8.47 13.94
C HIS A 260 -19.07 -7.81 12.75
N ASN A 261 -18.42 -6.89 12.02
CA ASN A 261 -19.00 -6.28 10.85
C ASN A 261 -19.09 -7.21 9.63
N CYS A 262 -18.65 -8.47 9.75
CA CYS A 262 -18.81 -9.47 8.68
C CYS A 262 -20.27 -9.67 8.26
N VAL A 263 -21.24 -9.29 9.12
CA VAL A 263 -22.66 -9.30 8.78
C VAL A 263 -23.02 -8.37 7.61
N SER A 264 -22.23 -7.33 7.38
CA SER A 264 -22.43 -6.34 6.29
C SER A 264 -21.26 -6.25 5.32
N ILE A 265 -20.02 -6.47 5.79
CA ILE A 265 -18.80 -6.41 4.98
C ILE A 265 -18.34 -7.84 4.73
N ASN A 266 -18.69 -8.40 3.58
CA ASN A 266 -18.30 -9.74 3.19
C ASN A 266 -18.38 -9.93 1.67
N VAL A 267 -17.67 -10.94 1.16
CA VAL A 267 -17.60 -11.22 -0.28
C VAL A 267 -18.97 -11.46 -0.90
N GLU A 268 -19.85 -12.19 -0.20
CA GLU A 268 -21.18 -12.52 -0.72
C GLU A 268 -22.04 -11.26 -0.91
N ALA A 269 -21.99 -10.30 0.03
CA ALA A 269 -22.68 -9.01 -0.08
C ALA A 269 -22.11 -8.17 -1.22
N GLU A 270 -20.78 -8.07 -1.30
CA GLU A 270 -20.08 -7.31 -2.34
C GLU A 270 -20.31 -7.87 -3.75
N GLN A 271 -20.49 -9.18 -3.90
CA GLN A 271 -20.82 -9.81 -5.18
C GLN A 271 -22.25 -9.51 -5.67
N ARG A 272 -23.17 -9.19 -4.76
CA ARG A 272 -24.57 -8.89 -5.09
C ARG A 272 -24.79 -7.41 -5.43
N ASP A 273 -23.88 -6.54 -5.04
CA ASP A 273 -23.95 -5.09 -5.27
C ASP A 273 -23.11 -4.73 -6.52
N GLU A 274 -23.79 -4.27 -7.58
CA GLU A 274 -23.11 -3.83 -8.81
C GLU A 274 -22.25 -2.57 -8.60
N ASP A 275 -22.56 -1.76 -7.59
CA ASP A 275 -21.75 -0.59 -7.17
C ASP A 275 -20.85 -0.91 -5.96
N SER A 276 -20.44 -2.16 -5.78
CA SER A 276 -19.59 -2.58 -4.68
C SER A 276 -18.13 -2.11 -4.82
N ILE A 277 -17.38 -2.20 -3.72
CA ILE A 277 -15.91 -2.02 -3.72
C ILE A 277 -15.26 -3.09 -4.60
N LEU A 278 -15.73 -4.35 -4.50
CA LEU A 278 -15.24 -5.46 -5.31
C LEU A 278 -15.46 -5.24 -6.81
N ALA A 279 -16.62 -4.73 -7.21
CA ALA A 279 -16.91 -4.38 -8.60
C ALA A 279 -15.95 -3.29 -9.10
N PHE A 280 -15.68 -2.28 -8.28
CA PHE A 280 -14.75 -1.20 -8.58
C PHE A 280 -13.29 -1.70 -8.76
N TYR A 281 -12.80 -2.60 -7.91
CA TYR A 281 -11.50 -3.24 -8.09
C TYR A 281 -11.40 -4.05 -9.38
N ARG A 282 -12.46 -4.79 -9.74
CA ARG A 282 -12.53 -5.52 -11.02
C ARG A 282 -12.43 -4.55 -12.21
N GLU A 283 -13.09 -3.41 -12.13
CA GLU A 283 -13.02 -2.38 -13.16
C GLU A 283 -11.61 -1.77 -13.26
N LEU A 284 -10.98 -1.40 -12.15
CA LEU A 284 -9.59 -0.91 -12.11
C LEU A 284 -8.61 -1.89 -12.78
N ILE A 285 -8.73 -3.18 -12.48
CA ILE A 285 -7.89 -4.23 -13.08
C ILE A 285 -8.15 -4.34 -14.59
N ALA A 286 -9.41 -4.27 -15.01
CA ALA A 286 -9.79 -4.31 -16.42
C ALA A 286 -9.27 -3.08 -17.19
N LEU A 287 -9.39 -1.88 -16.61
CA LEU A 287 -8.86 -0.65 -17.17
C LEU A 287 -7.34 -0.70 -17.36
N ARG A 288 -6.60 -1.20 -16.35
CA ARG A 288 -5.15 -1.35 -16.42
C ARG A 288 -4.72 -2.31 -17.55
N LYS A 289 -5.47 -3.38 -17.79
CA LYS A 289 -5.22 -4.30 -18.92
C LYS A 289 -5.55 -3.69 -20.28
N LYS A 290 -6.57 -2.82 -20.33
CA LYS A 290 -7.08 -2.21 -21.57
C LYS A 290 -6.28 -0.97 -21.98
N HIS A 291 -5.85 -0.14 -21.04
CA HIS A 291 -5.25 1.16 -21.28
C HIS A 291 -3.76 1.17 -20.91
N ARG A 292 -2.89 1.09 -21.90
CA ARG A 292 -1.42 1.06 -21.73
C ARG A 292 -0.89 2.25 -20.93
N ILE A 293 -1.52 3.40 -21.03
CA ILE A 293 -1.13 4.60 -20.28
C ILE A 293 -1.08 4.36 -18.77
N ILE A 294 -1.99 3.52 -18.21
CA ILE A 294 -1.99 3.18 -16.78
C ILE A 294 -0.76 2.35 -16.40
N ALA A 295 -0.33 1.44 -17.27
CA ALA A 295 0.82 0.58 -17.01
C ALA A 295 2.16 1.25 -17.38
N GLU A 296 2.23 1.91 -18.54
CA GLU A 296 3.48 2.31 -19.18
C GLU A 296 3.71 3.83 -19.18
N GLY A 297 2.67 4.65 -18.96
CA GLY A 297 2.77 6.11 -19.00
C GLY A 297 3.77 6.67 -17.98
N SER A 298 4.31 7.84 -18.27
CA SER A 298 5.02 8.66 -17.29
C SER A 298 4.10 9.02 -16.12
N ILE A 299 4.61 9.64 -15.09
CA ILE A 299 3.80 10.15 -13.97
C ILE A 299 4.34 11.50 -13.54
N HIS A 300 3.43 12.44 -13.30
CA HIS A 300 3.75 13.75 -12.77
C HIS A 300 2.67 14.19 -11.77
N PHE A 301 3.09 14.67 -10.58
CA PHE A 301 2.17 15.11 -9.55
C PHE A 301 1.84 16.60 -9.70
N LEU A 302 0.55 16.90 -9.61
CA LEU A 302 -0.02 18.24 -9.78
C LEU A 302 -0.54 18.78 -8.45
N ALA A 303 -0.78 20.09 -8.38
CA ALA A 303 -1.37 20.74 -7.22
C ALA A 303 -0.75 20.29 -5.88
N ARG A 304 0.57 20.23 -5.81
CA ARG A 304 1.31 19.70 -4.64
C ARG A 304 0.99 20.44 -3.35
N GLU A 305 0.79 21.77 -3.46
CA GLU A 305 0.46 22.65 -2.32
C GLU A 305 -1.00 22.54 -1.85
N ASN A 306 -1.85 21.79 -2.56
CA ASN A 306 -3.24 21.58 -2.14
C ASN A 306 -3.31 20.53 -1.04
N ASP A 307 -3.81 20.86 0.16
CA ASP A 307 -3.82 19.96 1.32
C ASP A 307 -4.90 18.86 1.25
N ASP A 308 -5.89 18.99 0.38
CA ASP A 308 -7.09 18.16 0.37
C ASP A 308 -7.10 17.14 -0.76
N VAL A 309 -6.52 17.49 -1.91
CA VAL A 309 -6.59 16.71 -3.14
C VAL A 309 -5.22 16.15 -3.52
N LEU A 310 -5.14 14.83 -3.69
CA LEU A 310 -4.04 14.19 -4.39
C LEU A 310 -4.36 14.22 -5.88
N ALA A 311 -3.48 14.87 -6.66
CA ALA A 311 -3.63 15.01 -8.10
C ALA A 311 -2.35 14.55 -8.81
N TYR A 312 -2.50 13.75 -9.86
CA TYR A 312 -1.40 13.39 -10.73
C TYR A 312 -1.87 13.12 -12.16
N GLU A 313 -0.96 13.26 -13.08
CA GLU A 313 -1.16 12.99 -14.49
C GLU A 313 -0.25 11.86 -14.95
N ARG A 314 -0.77 11.01 -15.83
CA ARG A 314 0.00 10.06 -16.62
C ARG A 314 -0.01 10.51 -18.07
N GLU A 315 1.10 10.27 -18.79
CA GLU A 315 1.20 10.60 -20.21
C GLU A 315 1.83 9.42 -20.98
N LEU A 316 1.26 9.09 -22.13
CA LEU A 316 1.80 8.12 -23.07
C LEU A 316 1.41 8.48 -24.52
N ALA A 317 2.40 8.84 -25.34
CA ALA A 317 2.23 9.09 -26.78
C ALA A 317 1.11 10.13 -27.10
N GLY A 318 1.05 11.23 -26.34
CA GLY A 318 0.04 12.30 -26.49
C GLY A 318 -1.34 11.95 -25.92
N GLU A 319 -1.47 10.83 -25.26
CA GLU A 319 -2.64 10.50 -24.43
C GLU A 319 -2.32 10.87 -22.97
N HIS A 320 -3.28 11.48 -22.29
CA HIS A 320 -3.18 11.91 -20.91
C HIS A 320 -4.26 11.24 -20.03
N LEU A 321 -3.90 10.93 -18.80
CA LEU A 321 -4.79 10.42 -17.76
C LEU A 321 -4.60 11.25 -16.50
N LEU A 322 -5.54 12.14 -16.22
CA LEU A 322 -5.60 12.92 -14.99
C LEU A 322 -6.36 12.15 -13.91
N VAL A 323 -5.77 12.05 -12.72
CA VAL A 323 -6.41 11.43 -11.54
C VAL A 323 -6.48 12.45 -10.42
N LEU A 324 -7.69 12.63 -9.87
CA LEU A 324 -7.99 13.53 -8.75
C LEU A 324 -8.63 12.71 -7.63
N CYS A 325 -8.09 12.80 -6.40
CA CYS A 325 -8.59 12.10 -5.22
C CYS A 325 -8.79 13.09 -4.08
N ASN A 326 -10.02 13.26 -3.64
CA ASN A 326 -10.34 14.02 -2.43
C ASN A 326 -10.16 13.14 -1.19
N PHE A 327 -9.26 13.51 -0.29
CA PHE A 327 -8.98 12.79 0.98
C PHE A 327 -9.79 13.34 2.17
N ARG A 328 -10.86 14.14 1.91
CA ARG A 328 -11.67 14.75 2.96
C ARG A 328 -13.10 14.20 3.00
N PRO A 329 -13.73 14.18 4.18
CA PRO A 329 -15.13 13.82 4.33
C PRO A 329 -16.10 14.95 3.94
N THR A 330 -15.62 15.96 3.23
CA THR A 330 -16.36 17.16 2.79
C THR A 330 -16.11 17.42 1.31
N ASP A 331 -16.99 18.22 0.71
CA ASP A 331 -16.75 18.75 -0.64
C ASP A 331 -15.53 19.69 -0.62
N VAL A 332 -14.67 19.55 -1.63
CA VAL A 332 -13.50 20.41 -1.82
C VAL A 332 -13.47 20.99 -3.23
N PRO A 333 -12.93 22.20 -3.45
CA PRO A 333 -12.79 22.75 -4.79
C PRO A 333 -11.90 21.86 -5.66
N MET A 334 -12.21 21.78 -6.95
CA MET A 334 -11.26 21.23 -7.90
C MET A 334 -9.99 22.09 -7.91
N PRO A 335 -8.78 21.50 -7.86
CA PRO A 335 -7.56 22.26 -7.92
C PRO A 335 -7.44 22.97 -9.27
N GLU A 336 -6.85 24.17 -9.27
CA GLU A 336 -6.50 24.85 -10.51
C GLU A 336 -5.38 24.11 -11.20
N LEU A 337 -5.65 23.57 -12.37
CA LEU A 337 -4.71 22.83 -13.19
C LEU A 337 -4.40 23.67 -14.44
N THR A 338 -3.23 24.29 -14.49
CA THR A 338 -2.85 25.29 -15.50
C THR A 338 -2.72 24.77 -16.93
N ALA A 339 -2.81 23.47 -17.16
CA ALA A 339 -2.60 22.85 -18.48
C ALA A 339 -3.73 21.92 -18.93
N VAL A 340 -4.79 21.72 -18.12
CA VAL A 340 -5.79 20.67 -18.37
C VAL A 340 -7.18 21.27 -18.43
N ASP A 341 -7.84 21.19 -19.57
CA ASP A 341 -9.30 21.33 -19.61
C ASP A 341 -9.96 20.01 -19.17
N ALA A 342 -10.05 19.82 -17.86
CA ALA A 342 -10.65 18.65 -17.24
C ALA A 342 -12.11 18.40 -17.69
N LYS A 343 -12.78 19.42 -18.28
CA LYS A 343 -14.15 19.33 -18.79
C LYS A 343 -14.25 18.64 -20.14
N ALA A 344 -13.14 18.54 -20.88
CA ALA A 344 -13.09 17.90 -22.21
C ALA A 344 -12.69 16.41 -22.15
N GLY A 345 -12.33 15.88 -20.99
CA GLY A 345 -11.86 14.51 -20.81
C GLY A 345 -13.00 13.47 -20.73
N GLU A 346 -12.75 12.28 -21.29
CA GLU A 346 -13.59 11.10 -21.05
C GLU A 346 -13.34 10.58 -19.63
N LYS A 347 -14.39 10.48 -18.81
CA LYS A 347 -14.29 9.85 -17.50
C LYS A 347 -14.10 8.34 -17.68
N LEU A 348 -12.91 7.83 -17.34
CA LEU A 348 -12.65 6.39 -17.38
C LEU A 348 -13.23 5.66 -16.18
N ILE A 349 -13.07 6.23 -14.96
CA ILE A 349 -13.59 5.66 -13.72
C ILE A 349 -13.79 6.76 -12.68
N GLY A 350 -14.65 6.52 -11.71
CA GLY A 350 -14.88 7.36 -10.55
C GLY A 350 -15.94 6.74 -9.66
N ASN A 351 -15.89 7.02 -8.37
CA ASN A 351 -16.78 6.44 -7.37
C ASN A 351 -18.11 7.16 -7.16
N TYR A 352 -18.36 8.21 -7.94
CA TYR A 352 -19.65 8.92 -7.98
C TYR A 352 -20.14 9.11 -9.41
N PRO A 353 -21.46 9.24 -9.64
CA PRO A 353 -21.98 9.52 -10.96
C PRO A 353 -21.66 10.97 -11.39
N GLY A 354 -21.31 11.14 -12.67
CA GLY A 354 -21.03 12.44 -13.29
C GLY A 354 -19.81 13.15 -12.71
N ILE A 355 -19.54 14.35 -13.19
CA ILE A 355 -18.48 15.26 -12.74
C ILE A 355 -19.16 16.54 -12.26
N LYS A 356 -18.74 17.07 -11.12
CA LYS A 356 -19.23 18.33 -10.55
C LYS A 356 -18.12 19.38 -10.49
N GLU A 357 -18.46 20.62 -10.15
CA GLU A 357 -17.50 21.70 -9.96
C GLU A 357 -16.64 21.53 -8.70
N MET A 358 -17.15 20.76 -7.74
CA MET A 358 -16.42 20.38 -6.52
C MET A 358 -16.27 18.86 -6.47
N LEU A 359 -15.16 18.39 -5.93
CA LEU A 359 -14.97 16.98 -5.58
C LEU A 359 -15.75 16.68 -4.30
N ARG A 360 -16.63 15.68 -4.37
CA ARG A 360 -17.46 15.22 -3.24
C ARG A 360 -16.61 14.51 -2.19
N PRO A 361 -17.13 14.21 -0.99
CA PRO A 361 -16.41 13.50 0.05
C PRO A 361 -15.78 12.19 -0.46
N TYR A 362 -14.48 12.05 -0.31
CA TYR A 362 -13.71 10.90 -0.79
C TYR A 362 -13.92 10.57 -2.28
N GLU A 363 -14.17 11.57 -3.09
CA GLU A 363 -14.33 11.37 -4.53
C GLU A 363 -13.01 11.09 -5.22
N VAL A 364 -13.02 10.11 -6.12
CA VAL A 364 -11.97 9.93 -7.13
C VAL A 364 -12.54 10.09 -8.51
N ILE A 365 -11.83 10.81 -9.38
CA ILE A 365 -12.14 10.94 -10.80
C ILE A 365 -10.85 10.66 -11.59
N ALA A 366 -10.96 9.80 -12.60
CA ALA A 366 -9.91 9.59 -13.59
C ALA A 366 -10.40 9.99 -14.98
N LEU A 367 -9.75 10.97 -15.58
CA LEU A 367 -10.12 11.58 -16.85
C LEU A 367 -9.06 11.30 -17.90
N ARG A 368 -9.46 10.75 -19.04
CA ARG A 368 -8.61 10.54 -20.20
C ARG A 368 -8.88 11.61 -21.25
N TYR A 369 -7.82 12.20 -21.80
CA TYR A 369 -7.93 13.19 -22.86
C TYR A 369 -6.69 13.12 -23.78
N LYS A 370 -6.75 13.81 -24.92
CA LYS A 370 -5.63 14.02 -25.82
C LYS A 370 -5.28 15.51 -25.83
N ALA A 371 -3.98 15.82 -25.75
CA ALA A 371 -3.50 17.19 -25.88
C ALA A 371 -3.60 17.67 -27.31
#